data_17e2c5eadecb628fd53b7f0faf2934b1
#
_entry.id   17e2c5eadecb628fd53b7f0faf2934b1
#
_cell.length_a   1.000
_cell.length_b   1.000
_cell.length_c   1.000
_cell.angle_alpha   90.00
_cell.angle_beta   90.00
_cell.angle_gamma   90.00
#
_symmetry.space_group_name_H-M   'P 1'
#
loop_
_entity.id
_entity.type
_entity.pdbx_description
1 polymer ?
#
loop_
_entity_poly.entity_id
_entity_poly.type
_entity_poly.pdbx_seq_one_letter_code
_entity_poly.pdbx_strand_id
1 'polypeptide(L)'
;MKKTICVLLVLCMLLPLVGCSEKDLAGAFFFLLVLTGEDSADKADVFEFVREKEDELLKAIEDGDFSAFENQGFIKDIDANKMVVDFSCGGAGVGSGTSYVGFYYTPDNDMTAVWCAPFSSSELTPYRKGFRWQEPDGDNRYYVEHICGNFYYYEASF
;
A
#
# COMPACT_ATOMS: atom_id res chain seq x y z
N MET A 1 11.78 16.90 0.12
CA MET A 1 11.54 17.45 -1.22
C MET A 1 12.74 18.22 -1.79
N LYS A 2 13.29 19.29 -1.17
CA LYS A 2 14.40 20.09 -1.77
C LYS A 2 15.70 19.30 -2.01
N LYS A 3 16.06 18.37 -1.14
CA LYS A 3 17.29 17.54 -1.29
C LYS A 3 17.19 16.52 -2.43
N THR A 4 16.03 15.92 -2.64
CA THR A 4 15.78 14.94 -3.70
C THR A 4 15.86 15.58 -5.09
N ILE A 5 15.33 16.80 -5.24
CA ILE A 5 15.37 17.57 -6.50
C ILE A 5 16.82 17.94 -6.88
N CYS A 6 17.66 18.29 -5.89
CA CYS A 6 19.07 18.60 -6.15
C CYS A 6 19.86 17.37 -6.64
N VAL A 7 19.63 16.20 -6.05
CA VAL A 7 20.28 14.95 -6.48
C VAL A 7 19.86 14.58 -7.90
N LEU A 8 18.56 14.74 -8.21
CA LEU A 8 18.03 14.49 -9.56
C LEU A 8 18.66 15.40 -10.61
N LEU A 9 18.80 16.69 -10.33
CA LEU A 9 19.42 17.67 -11.23
C LEU A 9 20.91 17.39 -11.46
N VAL A 10 21.63 16.96 -10.44
CA VAL A 10 23.06 16.58 -10.57
C VAL A 10 23.20 15.31 -11.39
N LEU A 11 22.33 14.32 -11.20
CA LEU A 11 22.33 13.07 -11.99
C LEU A 11 22.03 13.33 -13.46
N CYS A 12 21.04 14.19 -13.77
CA CYS A 12 20.72 14.61 -15.14
C CYS A 12 21.84 15.37 -15.83
N MET A 13 22.65 16.11 -15.10
CA MET A 13 23.82 16.83 -15.67
C MET A 13 25.03 15.92 -15.95
N LEU A 14 25.11 14.76 -15.28
CA LEU A 14 26.20 13.80 -15.46
C LEU A 14 25.93 12.79 -16.59
N LEU A 15 24.68 12.55 -16.97
CA LEU A 15 24.27 11.61 -18.03
C LEU A 15 24.87 11.90 -19.44
N PRO A 16 24.98 13.17 -19.90
CA PRO A 16 25.58 13.46 -21.22
C PRO A 16 27.07 13.13 -21.30
N LEU A 17 27.76 12.99 -20.17
CA LEU A 17 29.22 12.72 -20.12
C LEU A 17 29.55 11.24 -20.34
N VAL A 18 28.57 10.33 -20.30
CA VAL A 18 28.79 8.88 -20.37
C VAL A 18 28.45 8.29 -21.75
N GLY A 19 27.95 9.11 -22.70
CA GLY A 19 27.65 8.64 -24.07
C GLY A 19 26.50 7.62 -24.18
N CYS A 20 25.54 7.66 -23.23
CA CYS A 20 24.37 6.79 -23.25
C CYS A 20 23.45 7.08 -24.45
N SER A 21 22.91 6.03 -25.07
CA SER A 21 21.91 6.14 -26.12
C SER A 21 20.57 6.67 -25.57
N GLU A 22 19.72 7.25 -26.43
CA GLU A 22 18.37 7.71 -26.06
C GLU A 22 17.54 6.60 -25.37
N LYS A 23 17.77 5.35 -25.74
CA LYS A 23 17.08 4.17 -25.15
C LYS A 23 17.54 3.89 -23.73
N ASP A 24 18.83 4.09 -23.44
CA ASP A 24 19.39 3.91 -22.09
C ASP A 24 18.92 5.03 -21.17
N LEU A 25 18.74 6.24 -21.70
CA LEU A 25 18.20 7.38 -20.98
C LEU A 25 16.73 7.17 -20.58
N ALA A 26 15.92 6.66 -21.51
CA ALA A 26 14.53 6.34 -21.24
C ALA A 26 14.37 5.22 -20.18
N GLY A 27 15.23 4.19 -20.24
CA GLY A 27 15.27 3.13 -19.23
C GLY A 27 15.70 3.63 -17.86
N ALA A 28 16.72 4.50 -17.78
CA ALA A 28 17.18 5.10 -16.53
C ALA A 28 16.12 6.04 -15.94
N PHE A 29 15.41 6.80 -16.76
CA PHE A 29 14.33 7.69 -16.32
C PHE A 29 13.11 6.89 -15.84
N PHE A 30 12.76 5.82 -16.52
CA PHE A 30 11.70 4.89 -16.11
C PHE A 30 12.06 4.20 -14.78
N PHE A 31 13.31 3.72 -14.65
CA PHE A 31 13.79 3.11 -13.42
C PHE A 31 13.81 4.10 -12.24
N LEU A 32 14.14 5.36 -12.49
CA LEU A 32 14.11 6.41 -11.47
C LEU A 32 12.67 6.76 -11.06
N LEU A 33 11.71 6.77 -12.00
CA LEU A 33 10.28 6.95 -11.72
C LEU A 33 9.73 5.80 -10.86
N VAL A 34 10.18 4.57 -11.11
CA VAL A 34 9.84 3.39 -10.31
C VAL A 34 10.48 3.45 -8.91
N LEU A 35 11.71 3.98 -8.80
CA LEU A 35 12.38 4.15 -7.50
C LEU A 35 11.84 5.32 -6.66
N THR A 36 11.25 6.33 -7.30
CA THR A 36 10.54 7.42 -6.61
C THR A 36 9.09 7.05 -6.32
N GLY A 37 8.82 5.75 -6.22
CA GLY A 37 7.50 5.16 -6.04
C GLY A 37 6.54 6.09 -5.30
N GLU A 38 5.31 6.18 -5.76
CA GLU A 38 4.27 6.99 -5.14
C GLU A 38 4.35 6.79 -3.63
N ASP A 39 4.40 7.89 -2.87
CA ASP A 39 4.49 7.87 -1.42
C ASP A 39 3.40 6.94 -0.87
N SER A 40 3.79 5.73 -0.50
CA SER A 40 2.92 4.85 0.27
C SER A 40 2.73 5.51 1.65
N ALA A 41 1.52 5.50 2.16
CA ALA A 41 1.23 6.07 3.46
C ALA A 41 2.13 5.44 4.53
N ASP A 42 2.65 6.27 5.45
CA ASP A 42 3.29 5.74 6.65
C ASP A 42 2.25 4.98 7.47
N LYS A 43 2.64 3.81 7.98
CA LYS A 43 1.78 3.00 8.84
C LYS A 43 1.21 3.78 10.03
N ALA A 44 2.01 4.65 10.64
CA ALA A 44 1.57 5.44 11.78
C ALA A 44 0.45 6.41 11.38
N ASP A 45 0.55 7.03 10.21
CA ASP A 45 -0.46 7.95 9.67
C ASP A 45 -1.78 7.22 9.39
N VAL A 46 -1.71 5.99 8.83
CA VAL A 46 -2.89 5.14 8.60
C VAL A 46 -3.57 4.79 9.94
N PHE A 47 -2.80 4.39 10.95
CA PHE A 47 -3.34 4.04 12.26
C PHE A 47 -4.00 5.23 12.97
N GLU A 48 -3.38 6.41 12.91
CA GLU A 48 -3.92 7.64 13.47
C GLU A 48 -5.23 8.02 12.76
N PHE A 49 -5.20 8.06 11.43
CA PHE A 49 -6.36 8.38 10.61
C PHE A 49 -7.56 7.47 10.88
N VAL A 50 -7.37 6.16 10.86
CA VAL A 50 -8.47 5.20 11.05
C VAL A 50 -9.07 5.36 12.45
N ARG A 51 -8.25 5.55 13.49
CA ARG A 51 -8.73 5.74 14.86
C ARG A 51 -9.49 7.06 15.04
N GLU A 52 -9.01 8.13 14.41
CA GLU A 52 -9.67 9.44 14.48
C GLU A 52 -10.97 9.50 13.67
N LYS A 53 -11.05 8.72 12.59
CA LYS A 53 -12.16 8.71 11.63
C LYS A 53 -13.05 7.48 11.72
N GLU A 54 -12.93 6.65 12.77
CA GLU A 54 -13.65 5.38 12.89
C GLU A 54 -15.15 5.54 12.66
N ASP A 55 -15.79 6.48 13.34
CA ASP A 55 -17.24 6.71 13.24
C ASP A 55 -17.64 7.20 11.84
N GLU A 56 -16.82 8.06 11.22
CA GLU A 56 -17.07 8.57 9.87
C GLU A 56 -16.91 7.48 8.81
N LEU A 57 -15.89 6.62 8.98
CA LEU A 57 -15.65 5.46 8.12
C LEU A 57 -16.79 4.44 8.24
N LEU A 58 -17.23 4.11 9.45
CA LEU A 58 -18.35 3.20 9.67
C LEU A 58 -19.63 3.73 9.03
N LYS A 59 -19.88 5.02 9.16
CA LYS A 59 -21.04 5.67 8.51
C LYS A 59 -20.94 5.60 6.99
N ALA A 60 -19.77 5.87 6.40
CA ALA A 60 -19.57 5.78 4.96
C ALA A 60 -19.78 4.33 4.44
N ILE A 61 -19.35 3.33 5.22
CA ILE A 61 -19.57 1.92 4.91
C ILE A 61 -21.07 1.57 4.95
N GLU A 62 -21.79 2.04 5.97
CA GLU A 62 -23.24 1.83 6.10
C GLU A 62 -24.03 2.49 4.96
N ASP A 63 -23.69 3.74 4.64
CA ASP A 63 -24.34 4.53 3.59
C ASP A 63 -23.90 4.11 2.17
N GLY A 64 -22.77 3.41 2.02
CA GLY A 64 -22.14 3.11 0.73
C GLY A 64 -21.61 4.36 0.00
N ASP A 65 -21.34 5.44 0.74
CA ASP A 65 -20.87 6.71 0.20
C ASP A 65 -19.46 7.04 0.74
N PHE A 66 -18.47 6.91 -0.11
CA PHE A 66 -17.06 7.13 0.21
C PHE A 66 -16.51 8.46 -0.33
N SER A 67 -17.36 9.34 -0.86
CA SER A 67 -16.93 10.59 -1.50
C SER A 67 -16.08 11.50 -0.60
N ALA A 68 -16.29 11.45 0.72
CA ALA A 68 -15.49 12.18 1.70
C ALA A 68 -14.04 11.65 1.82
N PHE A 69 -13.77 10.43 1.38
CA PHE A 69 -12.49 9.74 1.51
C PHE A 69 -11.72 9.57 0.20
N GLU A 70 -12.37 9.64 -0.96
CA GLU A 70 -11.77 9.50 -2.29
C GLU A 70 -10.64 10.50 -2.60
N ASN A 71 -10.55 11.61 -1.86
CA ASN A 71 -9.54 12.65 -2.03
C ASN A 71 -8.67 12.86 -0.79
N GLN A 72 -8.68 11.92 0.15
CA GLN A 72 -7.78 11.96 1.30
C GLN A 72 -6.36 11.58 0.85
N GLY A 73 -5.40 12.46 1.04
CA GLY A 73 -4.09 12.50 0.41
C GLY A 73 -3.32 11.17 0.27
N PHE A 74 -3.53 10.19 1.13
CA PHE A 74 -2.88 8.88 1.05
C PHE A 74 -3.81 7.74 0.62
N ILE A 75 -5.15 7.91 0.64
CA ILE A 75 -6.08 6.91 0.07
C ILE A 75 -6.08 7.08 -1.44
N LYS A 76 -5.73 6.02 -2.15
CA LYS A 76 -5.58 6.00 -3.61
C LYS A 76 -6.78 5.38 -4.31
N ASP A 77 -7.42 4.40 -3.66
CA ASP A 77 -8.56 3.68 -4.20
C ASP A 77 -9.39 3.09 -3.06
N ILE A 78 -10.69 2.90 -3.29
CA ILE A 78 -11.63 2.29 -2.34
C ILE A 78 -12.42 1.24 -3.09
N ASP A 79 -12.25 -0.02 -2.71
CA ASP A 79 -13.04 -1.15 -3.25
C ASP A 79 -14.00 -1.66 -2.17
N ALA A 80 -15.29 -1.43 -2.39
CA ALA A 80 -16.35 -1.84 -1.51
C ALA A 80 -17.10 -3.04 -2.09
N ASN A 81 -16.92 -4.20 -1.50
CA ASN A 81 -17.68 -5.39 -1.83
C ASN A 81 -18.48 -5.88 -0.60
N LYS A 82 -19.33 -6.89 -0.78
CA LYS A 82 -20.25 -7.36 0.28
C LYS A 82 -19.56 -7.88 1.54
N MET A 83 -18.29 -8.25 1.45
CA MET A 83 -17.55 -8.91 2.53
C MET A 83 -16.48 -8.00 3.16
N VAL A 84 -15.93 -7.08 2.38
CA VAL A 84 -14.80 -6.24 2.79
C VAL A 84 -14.92 -4.88 2.13
N VAL A 85 -14.51 -3.83 2.84
CA VAL A 85 -14.22 -2.53 2.23
C VAL A 85 -12.72 -2.32 2.34
N ASP A 86 -12.04 -2.31 1.20
CA ASP A 86 -10.59 -2.09 1.11
C ASP A 86 -10.28 -0.64 0.75
N PHE A 87 -9.36 -0.04 1.51
CA PHE A 87 -8.84 1.30 1.30
C PHE A 87 -7.36 1.17 0.94
N SER A 88 -7.06 1.20 -0.35
CA SER A 88 -5.68 1.17 -0.84
C SER A 88 -4.97 2.48 -0.54
N CYS A 89 -3.86 2.41 0.17
CA CYS A 89 -3.05 3.58 0.56
C CYS A 89 -1.75 3.70 -0.24
N GLY A 90 -1.62 2.92 -1.31
CA GLY A 90 -0.50 2.96 -2.23
C GLY A 90 0.13 1.60 -2.44
N GLY A 91 1.10 1.59 -3.33
CA GLY A 91 1.87 0.42 -3.69
C GLY A 91 3.05 0.81 -4.55
N ALA A 92 4.03 -0.06 -4.65
CA ALA A 92 5.19 0.15 -5.49
C ALA A 92 5.60 -1.19 -6.12
N GLY A 93 6.07 -1.14 -7.34
CA GLY A 93 6.57 -2.31 -8.02
C GLY A 93 6.19 -2.39 -9.49
N VAL A 94 6.78 -3.36 -10.18
CA VAL A 94 6.49 -3.65 -11.59
C VAL A 94 6.44 -5.17 -11.77
N GLY A 95 5.36 -5.66 -12.38
CA GLY A 95 5.22 -7.10 -12.65
C GLY A 95 4.99 -7.91 -11.37
N SER A 96 5.74 -9.01 -11.20
CA SER A 96 5.64 -9.94 -10.06
C SER A 96 6.27 -9.43 -8.76
N GLY A 97 6.75 -8.20 -8.71
CA GLY A 97 7.36 -7.61 -7.51
C GLY A 97 6.57 -6.39 -7.03
N THR A 98 5.24 -6.48 -6.98
CA THR A 98 4.40 -5.37 -6.55
C THR A 98 4.09 -5.47 -5.06
N SER A 99 4.28 -4.35 -4.34
CA SER A 99 3.92 -4.21 -2.94
C SER A 99 2.69 -3.32 -2.81
N TYR A 100 1.82 -3.64 -1.88
CA TYR A 100 0.58 -2.92 -1.59
C TYR A 100 0.52 -2.58 -0.11
N VAL A 101 -0.02 -1.42 0.21
CA VAL A 101 -0.26 -0.95 1.58
C VAL A 101 -1.67 -0.39 1.66
N GLY A 102 -2.38 -0.71 2.73
CA GLY A 102 -3.72 -0.20 2.94
C GLY A 102 -4.31 -0.60 4.28
N PHE A 103 -5.59 -0.36 4.41
CA PHE A 103 -6.40 -0.86 5.52
C PHE A 103 -7.75 -1.33 4.98
N TYR A 104 -8.39 -2.21 5.70
CA TYR A 104 -9.70 -2.72 5.31
C TYR A 104 -10.62 -2.86 6.52
N TYR A 105 -11.90 -2.84 6.25
CA TYR A 105 -12.96 -3.16 7.18
C TYR A 105 -13.58 -4.51 6.83
N THR A 106 -13.80 -5.36 7.83
CA THR A 106 -14.51 -6.63 7.67
C THR A 106 -15.57 -6.79 8.76
N PRO A 107 -16.86 -6.95 8.40
CA PRO A 107 -17.93 -7.07 9.40
C PRO A 107 -17.76 -8.30 10.30
N ASP A 108 -17.17 -9.37 9.79
CA ASP A 108 -16.98 -10.63 10.50
C ASP A 108 -15.70 -10.67 11.35
N ASN A 109 -14.97 -9.55 11.42
CA ASN A 109 -13.70 -9.44 12.15
C ASN A 109 -12.66 -10.48 11.69
N ASP A 110 -12.65 -10.81 10.40
CA ASP A 110 -11.73 -11.77 9.80
C ASP A 110 -10.50 -11.07 9.21
N MET A 111 -9.35 -11.24 9.84
CA MET A 111 -8.09 -10.65 9.39
C MET A 111 -7.56 -11.22 8.05
N THR A 112 -8.18 -12.24 7.51
CA THR A 112 -7.84 -12.82 6.19
C THR A 112 -8.83 -12.42 5.10
N ALA A 113 -9.80 -11.57 5.40
CA ALA A 113 -10.86 -11.20 4.46
C ALA A 113 -10.39 -10.26 3.33
N VAL A 114 -9.14 -9.80 3.33
CA VAL A 114 -8.59 -8.95 2.27
C VAL A 114 -8.60 -9.70 0.93
N TRP A 115 -8.94 -8.98 -0.14
CA TRP A 115 -9.14 -9.53 -1.50
C TRP A 115 -7.96 -10.32 -2.06
N CYS A 116 -6.75 -10.01 -1.62
CA CYS A 116 -5.51 -10.61 -2.14
C CYS A 116 -4.95 -11.75 -1.27
N ALA A 117 -5.66 -12.19 -0.22
CA ALA A 117 -5.16 -13.22 0.67
C ALA A 117 -5.20 -14.63 0.01
N PRO A 118 -4.07 -15.21 -0.40
CA PRO A 118 -4.01 -16.55 -0.98
C PRO A 118 -3.94 -17.66 0.09
N PHE A 119 -4.25 -17.35 1.35
CA PHE A 119 -4.01 -18.17 2.53
C PHE A 119 -5.20 -18.14 3.48
N SER A 120 -5.25 -19.08 4.41
CA SER A 120 -6.22 -19.13 5.50
C SER A 120 -5.64 -18.53 6.80
N SER A 121 -6.51 -18.20 7.75
CA SER A 121 -6.09 -17.68 9.06
C SER A 121 -5.16 -18.63 9.83
N SER A 122 -5.27 -19.95 9.61
CA SER A 122 -4.41 -20.96 10.23
C SER A 122 -2.96 -20.93 9.75
N GLU A 123 -2.67 -20.30 8.62
CA GLU A 123 -1.33 -20.15 8.05
C GLU A 123 -0.62 -18.88 8.51
N LEU A 124 -1.36 -18.00 9.19
CA LEU A 124 -0.79 -16.79 9.77
C LEU A 124 0.06 -17.11 11.00
N THR A 125 1.23 -16.52 11.06
CA THR A 125 2.14 -16.64 12.22
C THR A 125 2.31 -15.31 12.93
N PRO A 126 2.35 -15.27 14.27
CA PRO A 126 2.58 -14.03 15.02
C PRO A 126 3.87 -13.33 14.55
N TYR A 127 3.79 -12.03 14.28
CA TYR A 127 4.92 -11.22 13.85
C TYR A 127 4.72 -9.75 14.24
N ARG A 128 5.69 -9.15 14.95
CA ARG A 128 5.58 -7.78 15.50
C ARG A 128 4.31 -7.64 16.38
N LYS A 129 3.44 -6.68 16.04
CA LYS A 129 2.15 -6.44 16.71
C LYS A 129 0.95 -7.09 16.00
N GLY A 130 1.20 -7.87 14.95
CA GLY A 130 0.19 -8.51 14.13
C GLY A 130 0.58 -9.92 13.73
N PHE A 131 0.22 -10.28 12.52
CA PHE A 131 0.45 -11.59 11.94
C PHE A 131 1.07 -11.45 10.56
N ARG A 132 1.79 -12.48 10.14
CA ARG A 132 2.33 -12.57 8.78
C ARG A 132 2.07 -13.93 8.18
N TRP A 133 1.98 -13.92 6.88
CA TRP A 133 2.09 -15.09 6.01
C TRP A 133 3.29 -14.91 5.08
N GLN A 134 3.93 -16.01 4.74
CA GLN A 134 5.01 -16.07 3.76
C GLN A 134 4.76 -17.30 2.91
N GLU A 135 4.80 -17.14 1.59
CA GLU A 135 4.73 -18.26 0.66
C GLU A 135 5.87 -19.25 0.91
N PRO A 136 5.59 -20.56 1.06
CA PRO A 136 6.63 -21.55 1.44
C PRO A 136 7.79 -21.63 0.46
N ASP A 137 7.52 -21.60 -0.84
CA ASP A 137 8.52 -21.76 -1.91
C ASP A 137 8.60 -20.53 -2.83
N GLY A 138 8.11 -19.39 -2.36
CA GLY A 138 8.02 -18.14 -3.13
C GLY A 138 8.47 -16.91 -2.34
N ASP A 139 8.28 -15.74 -2.95
CA ASP A 139 8.61 -14.45 -2.38
C ASP A 139 7.39 -13.61 -1.95
N ASN A 140 6.18 -14.14 -2.17
CA ASN A 140 4.95 -13.50 -1.76
C ASN A 140 4.85 -13.41 -0.23
N ARG A 141 4.45 -12.25 0.26
CA ARG A 141 4.37 -11.94 1.69
C ARG A 141 3.12 -11.14 1.99
N TYR A 142 2.60 -11.36 3.17
CA TYR A 142 1.48 -10.62 3.72
C TYR A 142 1.71 -10.33 5.20
N TYR A 143 1.38 -9.13 5.62
CA TYR A 143 1.35 -8.73 7.01
C TYR A 143 0.02 -8.07 7.30
N VAL A 144 -0.56 -8.37 8.47
CA VAL A 144 -1.80 -7.77 8.94
C VAL A 144 -1.67 -7.39 10.40
N GLU A 145 -2.24 -6.24 10.78
CA GLU A 145 -2.30 -5.76 12.15
C GLU A 145 -3.64 -5.10 12.43
N HIS A 146 -4.26 -5.44 13.57
CA HIS A 146 -5.50 -4.83 14.00
C HIS A 146 -5.28 -3.35 14.38
N ILE A 147 -6.17 -2.46 13.91
CA ILE A 147 -6.12 -1.03 14.20
C ILE A 147 -7.07 -0.67 15.35
N CYS A 148 -8.38 -0.81 15.11
CA CYS A 148 -9.49 -0.61 16.04
C CYS A 148 -10.76 -1.23 15.46
N GLY A 149 -11.76 -1.52 16.30
CA GLY A 149 -13.02 -2.11 15.84
C GLY A 149 -12.80 -3.30 14.93
N ASN A 150 -13.36 -3.25 13.73
CA ASN A 150 -13.19 -4.24 12.67
C ASN A 150 -12.26 -3.76 11.54
N PHE A 151 -11.37 -2.81 11.83
CA PHE A 151 -10.38 -2.28 10.89
C PHE A 151 -9.01 -2.93 11.08
N TYR A 152 -8.41 -3.30 9.95
CA TYR A 152 -7.11 -3.94 9.88
C TYR A 152 -6.20 -3.22 8.89
N TYR A 153 -4.95 -3.03 9.25
CA TYR A 153 -3.88 -2.58 8.36
C TYR A 153 -3.25 -3.78 7.67
N TYR A 154 -2.83 -3.63 6.41
CA TYR A 154 -2.09 -4.65 5.71
C TYR A 154 -0.91 -4.11 4.90
N GLU A 155 0.11 -4.96 4.76
CA GLU A 155 1.17 -4.86 3.78
C GLU A 155 1.19 -6.18 2.99
N ALA A 156 1.17 -6.11 1.67
CA ALA A 156 1.23 -7.27 0.79
C ALA A 156 2.32 -7.09 -0.27
N SER A 157 2.96 -8.18 -0.67
CA SER A 157 3.92 -8.21 -1.76
C SER A 157 3.72 -9.51 -2.54
N PHE A 158 3.45 -9.38 -3.83
CA PHE A 158 3.15 -10.49 -4.76
C PHE A 158 3.94 -10.36 -6.04
#